data_71d9acd30b7d3dcd8aaf367e22b4dd82
#
_entry.id   71d9acd30b7d3dcd8aaf367e22b4dd82
#
_cell.length_a   1.000
_cell.length_b   1.000
_cell.length_c   1.000
_cell.angle_alpha   90.00
_cell.angle_beta   90.00
_cell.angle_gamma   90.00
#
_symmetry.space_group_name_H-M   'P 1'
#
loop_
_entity.id
_entity.type
_entity.pdbx_description
1 polymer ?
#
loop_
_entity_poly.entity_id
_entity_poly.type
_entity_poly.pdbx_seq_one_letter_code
_entity_poly.pdbx_strand_id
1 'polypeptide(L)'
;MASRSLVSVVDDDESIRESLPDLLRELGFIAEAFASPEDFLASELLDQTRVLVLDVAMPRTSGPALQAELARRGRRIPIVFITAQPDPHLRRRLLDAGAVDVLLKPFADSALLDAVTAALRTY
;
A
#
# COMPACT_ATOMS: atom_id res chain seq x y z
N MET A 1 3.53 -12.00 23.06
CA MET A 1 2.78 -10.83 22.60
C MET A 1 3.13 -10.53 21.15
N ALA A 2 2.15 -10.39 20.31
CA ALA A 2 2.38 -10.04 18.91
C ALA A 2 2.82 -8.59 18.80
N SER A 3 3.89 -8.34 18.08
CA SER A 3 4.28 -6.97 17.75
C SER A 3 3.32 -6.41 16.70
N ARG A 4 3.16 -5.09 16.70
CA ARG A 4 2.35 -4.44 15.68
C ARG A 4 3.05 -4.51 14.34
N SER A 5 2.28 -4.73 13.30
CA SER A 5 2.82 -4.77 11.94
C SER A 5 2.94 -3.36 11.37
N LEU A 6 4.02 -3.12 10.65
CA LEU A 6 4.23 -1.84 9.97
C LEU A 6 3.52 -1.86 8.62
N VAL A 7 2.63 -0.92 8.43
CA VAL A 7 1.96 -0.64 7.16
C VAL A 7 2.55 0.65 6.61
N SER A 8 3.19 0.57 5.47
CA SER A 8 3.72 1.76 4.78
C SER A 8 2.71 2.24 3.76
N VAL A 9 2.51 3.55 3.70
CA VAL A 9 1.58 4.18 2.76
C VAL A 9 2.39 5.03 1.79
N VAL A 10 2.22 4.79 0.49
CA VAL A 10 2.87 5.58 -0.55
C VAL A 10 1.80 6.25 -1.38
N ASP A 11 1.69 7.57 -1.26
CA ASP A 11 0.70 8.38 -1.97
C ASP A 11 1.24 9.81 -2.07
N ASP A 12 1.14 10.43 -3.24
CA ASP A 12 1.59 11.79 -3.44
C ASP A 12 0.58 12.83 -2.93
N ASP A 13 -0.62 12.40 -2.54
CA ASP A 13 -1.65 13.27 -1.98
C ASP A 13 -1.37 13.52 -0.50
N GLU A 14 -1.14 14.79 -0.15
CA GLU A 14 -0.85 15.17 1.23
C GLU A 14 -1.99 14.80 2.18
N SER A 15 -3.24 14.94 1.74
CA SER A 15 -4.39 14.60 2.58
C SER A 15 -4.38 13.13 2.99
N ILE A 16 -4.03 12.26 2.06
CA ILE A 16 -3.93 10.82 2.34
C ILE A 16 -2.76 10.55 3.28
N ARG A 17 -1.61 11.19 3.06
CA ARG A 17 -0.45 11.00 3.94
C ARG A 17 -0.71 11.46 5.38
N GLU A 18 -1.62 12.41 5.57
CA GLU A 18 -2.00 12.87 6.90
C GLU A 18 -3.05 11.98 7.54
N SER A 19 -4.09 11.63 6.80
CA SER A 19 -5.26 10.95 7.36
C SER A 19 -5.13 9.43 7.43
N LEU A 20 -4.55 8.81 6.42
CA LEU A 20 -4.52 7.35 6.33
C LEU A 20 -3.64 6.70 7.40
N PRO A 21 -2.43 7.21 7.68
CA PRO A 21 -1.64 6.64 8.78
C PRO A 21 -2.34 6.74 10.13
N ASP A 22 -3.04 7.82 10.41
CA ASP A 22 -3.79 7.98 11.67
C ASP A 22 -4.88 6.92 11.79
N LEU A 23 -5.62 6.68 10.69
CA LEU A 23 -6.64 5.64 10.67
C LEU A 23 -6.03 4.26 10.92
N LEU A 24 -4.92 3.95 10.26
CA LEU A 24 -4.23 2.67 10.45
C LEU A 24 -3.76 2.49 11.89
N ARG A 25 -3.28 3.55 12.52
CA ARG A 25 -2.87 3.50 13.93
C ARG A 25 -4.05 3.24 14.84
N GLU A 26 -5.20 3.85 14.55
CA GLU A 26 -6.43 3.58 15.29
C GLU A 26 -6.87 2.13 15.14
N LEU A 27 -6.60 1.52 14.00
CA LEU A 27 -6.93 0.12 13.74
C LEU A 27 -5.91 -0.86 14.35
N GLY A 28 -4.86 -0.35 14.99
CA GLY A 28 -3.90 -1.18 15.74
C GLY A 28 -2.59 -1.43 15.03
N PHE A 29 -2.31 -0.77 13.91
CA PHE A 29 -1.06 -0.95 13.16
C PHE A 29 -0.06 0.15 13.48
N ILE A 30 1.21 -0.10 13.18
CA ILE A 30 2.21 0.95 13.03
C ILE A 30 2.08 1.43 11.58
N ALA A 31 2.10 2.73 11.35
CA ALA A 31 1.93 3.27 10.01
C ALA A 31 2.89 4.42 9.75
N GLU A 32 3.48 4.42 8.57
CA GLU A 32 4.35 5.49 8.08
C GLU A 32 3.97 5.82 6.66
N ALA A 33 4.09 7.08 6.27
CA ALA A 33 3.70 7.55 4.95
C ALA A 33 4.88 8.13 4.19
N PHE A 34 4.86 7.92 2.89
CA PHE A 34 5.90 8.39 1.96
C PHE A 34 5.24 9.13 0.81
N ALA A 35 5.87 10.20 0.34
CA ALA A 35 5.31 11.02 -0.73
C ALA A 35 5.55 10.44 -2.12
N SER A 36 6.47 9.48 -2.24
CA SER A 36 6.85 8.91 -3.53
C SER A 36 7.39 7.50 -3.37
N PRO A 37 7.34 6.70 -4.43
CA PRO A 37 8.02 5.40 -4.45
C PRO A 37 9.51 5.51 -4.17
N GLU A 38 10.16 6.56 -4.69
CA GLU A 38 11.58 6.79 -4.49
C GLU A 38 11.92 6.96 -3.00
N ASP A 39 11.11 7.75 -2.29
CA ASP A 39 11.31 7.95 -0.85
C ASP A 39 11.13 6.64 -0.08
N PHE A 40 10.14 5.84 -0.45
CA PHE A 40 9.91 4.55 0.17
C PHE A 40 11.08 3.59 -0.07
N LEU A 41 11.54 3.50 -1.31
CA LEU A 41 12.65 2.60 -1.67
C LEU A 41 13.96 2.98 -0.98
N ALA A 42 14.16 4.26 -0.69
CA ALA A 42 15.36 4.76 -0.01
C ALA A 42 15.26 4.67 1.51
N SER A 43 14.10 4.32 2.05
CA SER A 43 13.85 4.32 3.48
C SER A 43 14.38 3.05 4.14
N GLU A 44 14.86 3.18 5.37
CA GLU A 44 15.20 2.05 6.22
C GLU A 44 13.98 1.20 6.56
N LEU A 45 12.77 1.77 6.44
CA LEU A 45 11.53 1.08 6.74
C LEU A 45 11.11 0.09 5.64
N LEU A 46 11.75 0.13 4.48
CA LEU A 46 11.45 -0.79 3.38
C LEU A 46 11.49 -2.25 3.86
N ASP A 47 12.54 -2.64 4.55
CA ASP A 47 12.74 -4.01 5.00
C ASP A 47 11.82 -4.41 6.16
N GLN A 48 11.23 -3.43 6.83
CA GLN A 48 10.34 -3.66 7.96
C GLN A 48 8.87 -3.64 7.57
N THR A 49 8.56 -3.23 6.34
CA THR A 49 7.18 -3.10 5.87
C THR A 49 6.54 -4.46 5.67
N ARG A 50 5.43 -4.69 6.36
CA ARG A 50 4.66 -5.92 6.27
C ARG A 50 3.52 -5.83 5.25
N VAL A 51 2.99 -4.63 5.04
CA VAL A 51 1.96 -4.34 4.05
C VAL A 51 2.24 -2.97 3.46
N LEU A 52 2.07 -2.85 2.15
CA LEU A 52 2.21 -1.59 1.43
C LEU A 52 0.84 -1.16 0.90
N VAL A 53 0.36 -0.01 1.34
CA VAL A 53 -0.82 0.64 0.77
C VAL A 53 -0.31 1.65 -0.25
N LEU A 54 -0.69 1.46 -1.51
CA LEU A 54 0.00 2.11 -2.63
C LEU A 54 -0.99 2.76 -3.58
N ASP A 55 -0.84 4.06 -3.79
CA ASP A 55 -1.62 4.77 -4.80
C ASP A 55 -1.20 4.33 -6.20
N VAL A 56 -2.18 4.20 -7.10
CA VAL A 56 -1.93 3.78 -8.48
C VAL A 56 -1.25 4.89 -9.27
N ALA A 57 -1.79 6.11 -9.21
CA ALA A 57 -1.38 7.21 -10.10
C ALA A 57 -0.51 8.22 -9.34
N MET A 58 0.77 8.22 -9.63
CA MET A 58 1.73 9.17 -9.06
C MET A 58 2.67 9.65 -10.16
N PRO A 59 3.22 10.86 -10.03
CA PRO A 59 4.20 11.35 -11.00
C PRO A 59 5.49 10.54 -10.93
N ARG A 60 6.22 10.48 -12.03
CA ARG A 60 7.50 9.77 -12.21
C ARG A 60 7.34 8.27 -12.14
N THR A 61 7.24 7.71 -10.95
CA THR A 61 7.08 6.26 -10.76
C THR A 61 5.67 5.98 -10.27
N SER A 62 4.89 5.28 -11.08
CA SER A 62 3.52 4.90 -10.73
C SER A 62 3.50 3.77 -9.71
N GLY A 63 2.32 3.52 -9.12
CA GLY A 63 2.14 2.38 -8.23
C GLY A 63 2.49 1.04 -8.88
N PRO A 64 1.98 0.74 -10.08
CA PRO A 64 2.35 -0.50 -10.76
C PRO A 64 3.86 -0.60 -11.06
N ALA A 65 4.52 0.52 -11.33
CA ALA A 65 5.97 0.51 -11.54
C ALA A 65 6.72 0.16 -10.25
N LEU A 66 6.26 0.66 -9.10
CA LEU A 66 6.84 0.27 -7.81
C LEU A 66 6.60 -1.22 -7.54
N GLN A 67 5.41 -1.72 -7.83
CA GLN A 67 5.13 -3.16 -7.70
C GLN A 67 6.14 -3.99 -8.49
N ALA A 68 6.39 -3.61 -9.74
CA ALA A 68 7.35 -4.31 -10.60
C ALA A 68 8.78 -4.21 -10.05
N GLU A 69 9.17 -3.05 -9.52
CA GLU A 69 10.49 -2.84 -8.96
C GLU A 69 10.71 -3.70 -7.71
N LEU A 70 9.71 -3.80 -6.84
CA LEU A 70 9.81 -4.66 -5.65
C LEU A 70 9.97 -6.13 -6.05
N ALA A 71 9.20 -6.57 -7.06
CA ALA A 71 9.32 -7.94 -7.57
C ALA A 71 10.72 -8.19 -8.14
N ARG A 72 11.25 -7.22 -8.90
CA ARG A 72 12.60 -7.32 -9.49
C ARG A 72 13.68 -7.44 -8.40
N ARG A 73 13.47 -6.78 -7.26
CA ARG A 73 14.39 -6.84 -6.13
C ARG A 73 14.20 -8.08 -5.25
N GLY A 74 13.24 -8.93 -5.58
CA GLY A 74 12.92 -10.10 -4.77
C GLY A 74 12.21 -9.78 -3.46
N ARG A 75 11.60 -8.61 -3.37
CA ARG A 75 10.86 -8.19 -2.18
C ARG A 75 9.42 -8.65 -2.28
N ARG A 76 8.98 -9.43 -1.31
CA ARG A 76 7.63 -9.98 -1.28
C ARG A 76 6.75 -9.22 -0.30
N ILE A 77 6.53 -7.93 -0.56
CA ILE A 77 5.68 -7.11 0.28
C ILE A 77 4.25 -7.17 -0.26
N PRO A 78 3.28 -7.64 0.52
CA PRO A 78 1.88 -7.63 0.08
C PRO A 78 1.41 -6.20 -0.18
N ILE A 79 0.74 -5.98 -1.30
CA ILE A 79 0.32 -4.65 -1.75
C ILE A 79 -1.20 -4.56 -1.78
N VAL A 80 -1.73 -3.52 -1.14
CA VAL A 80 -3.12 -3.08 -1.29
C VAL A 80 -3.07 -1.76 -2.06
N PHE A 81 -3.56 -1.78 -3.30
CA PHE A 81 -3.62 -0.55 -4.09
C PHE A 81 -4.82 0.30 -3.70
N ILE A 82 -4.67 1.62 -3.82
CA ILE A 82 -5.77 2.56 -3.69
C ILE A 82 -5.81 3.42 -4.95
N THR A 83 -7.00 3.71 -5.44
CA THR A 83 -7.18 4.47 -6.67
C THR A 83 -8.45 5.30 -6.63
N ALA A 84 -8.41 6.49 -7.24
CA ALA A 84 -9.58 7.34 -7.38
C ALA A 84 -10.42 6.97 -8.60
N GLN A 85 -9.93 6.09 -9.47
CA GLN A 85 -10.57 5.80 -10.74
C GLN A 85 -10.96 4.33 -10.85
N PRO A 86 -12.25 4.02 -11.09
CA PRO A 86 -12.66 2.65 -11.33
C PRO A 86 -12.19 2.22 -12.72
N ASP A 87 -11.35 1.21 -12.76
CA ASP A 87 -10.83 0.64 -14.00
C ASP A 87 -10.71 -0.89 -13.82
N PRO A 88 -11.71 -1.65 -14.28
CA PRO A 88 -11.70 -3.11 -14.09
C PRO A 88 -10.52 -3.80 -14.77
N HIS A 89 -10.03 -3.28 -15.88
CA HIS A 89 -8.86 -3.87 -16.57
C HIS A 89 -7.59 -3.66 -15.77
N LEU A 90 -7.39 -2.46 -15.24
CA LEU A 90 -6.26 -2.17 -14.38
C LEU A 90 -6.31 -3.01 -13.10
N ARG A 91 -7.49 -3.08 -12.48
CA ARG A 91 -7.69 -3.89 -11.27
C ARG A 91 -7.25 -5.33 -11.51
N ARG A 92 -7.70 -5.92 -12.62
CA ARG A 92 -7.34 -7.29 -12.97
C ARG A 92 -5.83 -7.46 -13.14
N ARG A 93 -5.18 -6.53 -13.85
CA ARG A 93 -3.74 -6.61 -14.07
C ARG A 93 -2.96 -6.51 -12.76
N LEU A 94 -3.39 -5.63 -11.85
CA LEU A 94 -2.73 -5.48 -10.55
C LEU A 94 -2.86 -6.73 -9.70
N LEU A 95 -4.06 -7.32 -9.68
CA LEU A 95 -4.30 -8.56 -8.95
C LEU A 95 -3.52 -9.73 -9.57
N ASP A 96 -3.50 -9.83 -10.90
CA ASP A 96 -2.74 -10.87 -11.60
C ASP A 96 -1.23 -10.74 -11.34
N ALA A 97 -0.74 -9.53 -11.11
CA ALA A 97 0.65 -9.28 -10.79
C ALA A 97 0.97 -9.50 -9.30
N GLY A 98 -0.02 -9.92 -8.50
CA GLY A 98 0.20 -10.29 -7.11
C GLY A 98 -0.36 -9.38 -6.05
N ALA A 99 -1.04 -8.28 -6.44
CA ALA A 99 -1.66 -7.40 -5.44
C ALA A 99 -2.73 -8.14 -4.66
N VAL A 100 -2.86 -7.81 -3.38
CA VAL A 100 -3.85 -8.44 -2.51
C VAL A 100 -5.24 -7.89 -2.78
N ASP A 101 -5.34 -6.59 -2.97
CA ASP A 101 -6.62 -5.94 -3.25
C ASP A 101 -6.40 -4.59 -3.92
N VAL A 102 -7.49 -4.03 -4.44
CA VAL A 102 -7.51 -2.68 -5.02
C VAL A 102 -8.75 -1.99 -4.48
N LEU A 103 -8.56 -0.94 -3.69
CA LEU A 103 -9.66 -0.19 -3.08
C LEU A 103 -9.91 1.11 -3.83
N LEU A 104 -11.17 1.42 -4.08
CA LEU A 104 -11.57 2.65 -4.74
C LEU A 104 -11.75 3.76 -3.69
N LYS A 105 -11.13 4.91 -3.91
CA LYS A 105 -11.32 6.08 -3.05
C LYS A 105 -12.66 6.76 -3.36
N PRO A 106 -13.40 7.21 -2.34
CA PRO A 106 -13.18 6.96 -0.92
C PRO A 106 -13.62 5.55 -0.53
N PHE A 107 -12.90 4.94 0.38
CA PHE A 107 -13.22 3.59 0.85
C PHE A 107 -13.63 3.63 2.33
N ALA A 108 -14.40 2.63 2.75
CA ALA A 108 -14.80 2.50 4.15
C ALA A 108 -13.62 2.01 4.99
N ASP A 109 -13.60 2.40 6.26
CA ASP A 109 -12.57 1.95 7.20
C ASP A 109 -12.51 0.43 7.27
N SER A 110 -13.69 -0.22 7.26
CA SER A 110 -13.77 -1.68 7.29
C SER A 110 -13.15 -2.33 6.05
N ALA A 111 -13.31 -1.72 4.89
CA ALA A 111 -12.70 -2.23 3.65
C ALA A 111 -11.17 -2.18 3.73
N LEU A 112 -10.63 -1.10 4.27
CA LEU A 112 -9.19 -0.97 4.48
C LEU A 112 -8.69 -2.01 5.48
N LEU A 113 -9.38 -2.14 6.62
CA LEU A 113 -9.00 -3.11 7.65
C LEU A 113 -9.01 -4.53 7.09
N ASP A 114 -10.05 -4.89 6.35
CA ASP A 114 -10.17 -6.22 5.76
C ASP A 114 -9.03 -6.49 4.76
N ALA A 115 -8.71 -5.51 3.93
CA ALA A 115 -7.65 -5.65 2.92
C ALA A 115 -6.27 -5.79 3.58
N VAL A 116 -5.97 -4.97 4.58
CA VAL A 116 -4.71 -5.03 5.30
C VAL A 116 -4.58 -6.34 6.06
N THR A 117 -5.67 -6.78 6.70
CA THR A 117 -5.69 -8.07 7.43
C THR A 117 -5.43 -9.23 6.47
N ALA A 118 -6.07 -9.22 5.30
CA ALA A 118 -5.83 -10.24 4.27
C ALA A 118 -4.38 -10.21 3.79
N ALA A 119 -3.82 -9.02 3.61
CA ALA A 119 -2.42 -8.86 3.19
C ALA A 119 -1.45 -9.47 4.21
N LEU A 120 -1.71 -9.29 5.49
CA LEU A 120 -0.86 -9.84 6.55
C LEU A 120 -0.84 -11.37 6.57
N ARG A 121 -1.82 -12.01 5.96
CA ARG A 121 -1.90 -13.47 5.87
C ARG A 121 -1.29 -14.03 4.58
N THR A 122 -0.82 -13.15 3.69
CA THR A 122 -0.42 -13.56 2.34
C THR A 122 0.96 -14.21 2.32
N TYR A 123 1.89 -13.75 3.11
CA TYR A 123 3.25 -14.30 3.10
C TYR A 123 3.72 -14.74 4.48
#